data_75511afad9bb3d10c2cbfc74e0c477c4
#
_entry.id   75511afad9bb3d10c2cbfc74e0c477c4
#
_cell.length_a   1.000
_cell.length_b   1.000
_cell.length_c   1.000
_cell.angle_alpha   90.00
_cell.angle_beta   90.00
_cell.angle_gamma   90.00
#
_symmetry.space_group_name_H-M   'P 1'
#
loop_
_entity.id
_entity.type
_entity.pdbx_description
1 polymer ?
#
loop_
_entity_poly.entity_id
_entity_poly.type
_entity_poly.pdbx_seq_one_letter_code
_entity_poly.pdbx_strand_id
1 'polypeptide(L)'
;MQGKLLIFLLIFMLFSQAAYAALFKISEPRDQLITYQEVLFLKGRGSDLAALAVNGIRIDLAPDGSFTCGLILKKGKNLAYIMGWDQSGQVQTGKIRILRLVSFPDAERKFDSYRHWARHEIITLATLGIVEGYPDNNFYMERNISKGEFATFLSRARGLEKLYPSQDSFMDVPKEHWRSPYIEAVVQKKYMRGYSREIFGIDDSVTRGEAAQIISKLEGKKFLKEIQGIFYDVPKSHPYYQAILAAKKAALVKGVSRTRPLYDPNRDLSRAEAAILFSRFAQIRYQERWLYSFKEGFSSQTFCAINTAPRITEVSITPPTISLLDESMITIRARVEDREGLKNILNVKVDLSPLGGPPDAQMLDDGRRGDLTAEDGEYALQTTTSAESWGEKYLDLTVTDKAGWENKARGSLTVVR
;
A
#
# COMPACT_ATOMS: atom_id res chain seq x y z
N MET A 1 -48.79 67.66 28.43
CA MET A 1 -47.44 67.56 27.84
C MET A 1 -47.30 66.20 27.28
N GLN A 2 -47.19 66.15 25.95
CA GLN A 2 -47.26 64.91 25.10
C GLN A 2 -45.93 64.21 25.12
N GLY A 3 -45.91 62.89 25.47
CA GLY A 3 -44.78 62.02 25.29
C GLY A 3 -45.00 61.08 24.06
N LYS A 4 -44.24 61.32 23.02
CA LYS A 4 -44.28 60.50 21.76
C LYS A 4 -43.74 59.13 21.99
N LEU A 5 -44.58 58.13 21.79
CA LEU A 5 -44.21 56.67 21.74
C LEU A 5 -43.55 56.38 20.39
N LEU A 6 -42.25 56.07 20.40
CA LEU A 6 -41.49 55.66 19.22
C LEU A 6 -41.58 54.15 19.11
N ILE A 7 -42.38 53.67 18.18
CA ILE A 7 -42.50 52.26 17.84
C ILE A 7 -41.31 51.88 16.90
N PHE A 8 -40.34 51.22 17.44
CA PHE A 8 -39.28 50.58 16.62
C PHE A 8 -39.86 49.29 15.98
N LEU A 9 -40.13 49.36 14.68
CA LEU A 9 -40.50 48.21 13.90
C LEU A 9 -39.19 47.41 13.63
N LEU A 10 -38.94 46.34 14.39
CA LEU A 10 -37.91 45.36 14.11
C LEU A 10 -38.41 44.51 12.94
N ILE A 11 -37.97 44.82 11.73
CA ILE A 11 -38.11 43.92 10.57
C ILE A 11 -37.13 42.76 10.76
N PHE A 12 -37.63 41.65 11.28
CA PHE A 12 -36.96 40.38 11.26
C PHE A 12 -36.92 39.90 9.78
N MET A 13 -35.83 40.21 9.07
CA MET A 13 -35.52 39.50 7.82
C MET A 13 -35.24 38.05 8.17
N LEU A 14 -36.24 37.21 8.07
CA LEU A 14 -36.09 35.79 7.96
C LEU A 14 -35.36 35.49 6.63
N PHE A 15 -34.03 35.49 6.69
CA PHE A 15 -33.28 34.82 5.67
C PHE A 15 -33.64 33.32 5.80
N SER A 16 -34.57 32.88 4.96
CA SER A 16 -34.72 31.46 4.69
C SER A 16 -33.35 30.99 4.14
N GLN A 17 -32.57 30.31 4.95
CA GLN A 17 -31.50 29.51 4.41
C GLN A 17 -32.17 28.47 3.52
N ALA A 18 -32.31 28.78 2.24
CA ALA A 18 -32.58 27.75 1.25
C ALA A 18 -31.46 26.71 1.44
N ALA A 19 -31.85 25.50 1.87
CA ALA A 19 -30.93 24.38 1.92
C ALA A 19 -30.51 24.13 0.48
N TYR A 20 -29.37 24.74 0.07
CA TYR A 20 -28.81 24.48 -1.24
C TYR A 20 -28.55 22.99 -1.35
N ALA A 21 -29.11 22.36 -2.38
CA ALA A 21 -28.83 20.97 -2.67
C ALA A 21 -27.31 20.78 -2.83
N ALA A 22 -26.77 19.68 -2.31
CA ALA A 22 -25.35 19.42 -2.43
C ALA A 22 -24.96 19.27 -3.90
N LEU A 23 -24.00 20.07 -4.38
CA LEU A 23 -23.52 20.01 -5.77
C LEU A 23 -22.95 18.64 -6.13
N PHE A 24 -22.32 17.94 -5.16
CA PHE A 24 -21.85 16.57 -5.36
C PHE A 24 -21.92 15.76 -4.07
N LYS A 25 -22.00 14.45 -4.24
CA LYS A 25 -21.90 13.46 -3.17
C LYS A 25 -20.86 12.43 -3.54
N ILE A 26 -19.93 12.16 -2.64
CA ILE A 26 -18.95 11.08 -2.78
C ILE A 26 -19.61 9.78 -2.29
N SER A 27 -19.57 8.74 -3.10
CA SER A 27 -20.04 7.40 -2.76
C SER A 27 -18.90 6.53 -2.22
N GLU A 28 -17.70 6.65 -2.81
CA GLU A 28 -16.49 5.88 -2.45
C GLU A 28 -15.23 6.72 -2.68
N PRO A 29 -14.17 6.51 -1.87
CA PRO A 29 -14.21 5.85 -0.58
C PRO A 29 -14.86 6.75 0.49
N ARG A 30 -15.24 6.15 1.61
CA ARG A 30 -15.66 6.94 2.77
C ARG A 30 -14.46 7.67 3.39
N ASP A 31 -14.69 8.80 4.03
CA ASP A 31 -13.66 9.51 4.79
C ASP A 31 -13.10 8.65 5.94
N GLN A 32 -11.83 8.84 6.27
CA GLN A 32 -11.08 8.09 7.29
C GLN A 32 -10.90 6.59 6.94
N LEU A 33 -10.78 6.28 5.64
CA LEU A 33 -10.48 4.92 5.21
C LEU A 33 -9.04 4.53 5.59
N ILE A 34 -8.87 3.31 6.12
CA ILE A 34 -7.56 2.64 6.26
C ILE A 34 -7.51 1.52 5.20
N THR A 35 -6.44 1.50 4.40
CA THR A 35 -6.28 0.56 3.30
C THR A 35 -4.83 0.13 3.11
N TYR A 36 -4.62 -0.99 2.42
CA TYR A 36 -3.31 -1.43 1.92
C TYR A 36 -3.13 -1.19 0.41
N GLN A 37 -4.20 -0.81 -0.28
CA GLN A 37 -4.18 -0.61 -1.73
C GLN A 37 -3.38 0.63 -2.09
N GLU A 38 -2.62 0.54 -3.18
CA GLU A 38 -1.89 1.69 -3.74
C GLU A 38 -2.78 2.58 -4.58
N VAL A 39 -3.78 1.98 -5.22
CA VAL A 39 -4.74 2.67 -6.06
C VAL A 39 -6.13 2.47 -5.49
N LEU A 40 -6.87 3.56 -5.34
CA LEU A 40 -8.29 3.57 -5.01
C LEU A 40 -9.04 4.38 -6.05
N PHE A 41 -10.32 4.11 -6.21
CA PHE A 41 -11.19 4.92 -7.06
C PHE A 41 -12.09 5.80 -6.20
N LEU A 42 -11.99 7.11 -6.42
CA LEU A 42 -12.93 8.09 -5.90
C LEU A 42 -14.13 8.11 -6.85
N LYS A 43 -15.29 7.74 -6.33
CA LYS A 43 -16.54 7.71 -7.08
C LYS A 43 -17.57 8.64 -6.44
N GLY A 44 -18.39 9.23 -7.26
CA GLY A 44 -19.44 10.12 -6.78
C GLY A 44 -20.39 10.51 -7.89
N ARG A 45 -21.35 11.35 -7.53
CA ARG A 45 -22.31 11.94 -8.45
C ARG A 45 -22.52 13.40 -8.11
N GLY A 46 -22.59 14.24 -9.12
CA GLY A 46 -22.95 15.64 -9.02
C GLY A 46 -24.34 15.89 -9.58
N SER A 47 -25.02 16.89 -9.03
CA SER A 47 -26.20 17.53 -9.60
C SER A 47 -25.83 18.97 -9.94
N ASP A 48 -26.15 19.40 -11.15
CA ASP A 48 -25.90 20.76 -11.64
C ASP A 48 -24.44 21.24 -11.60
N LEU A 49 -23.47 20.29 -11.64
CA LEU A 49 -22.06 20.61 -11.72
C LEU A 49 -21.65 21.12 -13.08
N ALA A 50 -21.03 22.31 -13.14
CA ALA A 50 -20.34 22.81 -14.32
C ALA A 50 -18.92 22.26 -14.43
N ALA A 51 -18.27 22.00 -13.28
CA ALA A 51 -16.94 21.42 -13.21
C ALA A 51 -16.68 20.75 -11.87
N LEU A 52 -15.78 19.76 -11.89
CA LEU A 52 -15.26 19.06 -10.72
C LEU A 52 -13.74 18.96 -10.82
N ALA A 53 -13.05 19.15 -9.70
CA ALA A 53 -11.62 18.88 -9.60
C ALA A 53 -11.29 18.08 -8.35
N VAL A 54 -10.31 17.19 -8.44
CA VAL A 54 -9.74 16.44 -7.32
C VAL A 54 -8.24 16.74 -7.25
N ASN A 55 -7.78 17.23 -6.12
CA ASN A 55 -6.39 17.69 -5.91
C ASN A 55 -5.90 18.67 -7.00
N GLY A 56 -6.80 19.53 -7.51
CA GLY A 56 -6.53 20.50 -8.56
C GLY A 56 -6.59 19.95 -10.00
N ILE A 57 -6.81 18.66 -10.18
CA ILE A 57 -6.97 18.04 -11.51
C ILE A 57 -8.46 18.00 -11.84
N ARG A 58 -8.83 18.55 -13.00
CA ARG A 58 -10.21 18.52 -13.50
C ARG A 58 -10.62 17.10 -13.85
N ILE A 59 -11.82 16.71 -13.42
CA ILE A 59 -12.41 15.40 -13.67
C ILE A 59 -13.61 15.56 -14.58
N ASP A 60 -13.69 14.72 -15.60
CA ASP A 60 -14.83 14.66 -16.49
C ASP A 60 -16.04 14.01 -15.80
N LEU A 61 -17.20 14.54 -16.10
CA LEU A 61 -18.48 14.03 -15.62
C LEU A 61 -19.13 13.19 -16.72
N ALA A 62 -19.66 12.04 -16.35
CA ALA A 62 -20.51 11.28 -17.24
C ALA A 62 -21.83 12.03 -17.49
N PRO A 63 -22.58 11.71 -18.57
CA PRO A 63 -23.85 12.39 -18.89
C PRO A 63 -24.89 12.31 -17.78
N ASP A 64 -24.84 11.28 -16.92
CA ASP A 64 -25.72 11.13 -15.77
C ASP A 64 -25.22 11.87 -14.51
N GLY A 65 -24.13 12.64 -14.63
CA GLY A 65 -23.49 13.37 -13.53
C GLY A 65 -22.58 12.50 -12.64
N SER A 66 -22.41 11.22 -12.94
CA SER A 66 -21.45 10.38 -12.20
C SER A 66 -20.00 10.73 -12.58
N PHE A 67 -19.08 10.46 -11.66
CA PHE A 67 -17.66 10.60 -11.91
C PHE A 67 -16.86 9.54 -11.16
N THR A 68 -15.72 9.18 -11.76
CA THR A 68 -14.73 8.28 -11.18
C THR A 68 -13.34 8.80 -11.48
N CYS A 69 -12.46 8.80 -10.47
CA CYS A 69 -11.03 9.07 -10.71
C CYS A 69 -10.16 8.18 -9.83
N GLY A 70 -9.01 7.74 -10.38
CA GLY A 70 -8.02 6.95 -9.66
C GLY A 70 -7.20 7.82 -8.71
N LEU A 71 -7.08 7.41 -7.46
CA LEU A 71 -6.22 8.00 -6.45
C LEU A 71 -5.01 7.10 -6.24
N ILE A 72 -3.81 7.57 -6.61
CA ILE A 72 -2.55 6.88 -6.33
C ILE A 72 -2.08 7.30 -4.94
N LEU A 73 -2.11 6.35 -4.00
CA LEU A 73 -1.82 6.61 -2.60
C LEU A 73 -0.33 6.39 -2.28
N LYS A 74 0.28 7.36 -1.62
CA LYS A 74 1.58 7.18 -0.95
C LYS A 74 1.38 6.46 0.38
N LYS A 75 2.40 5.75 0.84
CA LYS A 75 2.37 5.18 2.20
C LYS A 75 2.14 6.27 3.24
N GLY A 76 1.32 5.98 4.25
CA GLY A 76 0.92 6.94 5.28
C GLY A 76 -0.36 7.70 4.92
N LYS A 77 -0.42 8.96 5.32
CA LYS A 77 -1.62 9.82 5.25
C LYS A 77 -1.77 10.49 3.88
N ASN A 78 -2.94 10.33 3.28
CA ASN A 78 -3.30 10.89 1.98
C ASN A 78 -4.61 11.69 2.10
N LEU A 79 -4.71 12.78 1.33
CA LEU A 79 -5.90 13.63 1.24
C LEU A 79 -6.36 13.71 -0.20
N ALA A 80 -7.61 13.32 -0.47
CA ALA A 80 -8.31 13.75 -1.67
C ALA A 80 -9.12 15.00 -1.33
N TYR A 81 -8.77 16.13 -1.93
CA TYR A 81 -9.48 17.39 -1.81
C TYR A 81 -10.32 17.61 -3.07
N ILE A 82 -11.63 17.66 -2.89
CA ILE A 82 -12.60 17.73 -3.97
C ILE A 82 -13.18 19.13 -4.03
N MET A 83 -13.28 19.72 -5.21
CA MET A 83 -13.93 21.00 -5.46
C MET A 83 -14.89 20.83 -6.63
N GLY A 84 -16.16 21.23 -6.42
CA GLY A 84 -17.18 21.27 -7.46
C GLY A 84 -17.72 22.67 -7.63
N TRP A 85 -18.01 23.08 -8.87
CA TRP A 85 -18.60 24.38 -9.23
C TRP A 85 -19.89 24.15 -9.99
N ASP A 86 -20.91 24.96 -9.72
CA ASP A 86 -22.11 25.07 -10.56
C ASP A 86 -21.97 26.09 -11.68
N GLN A 87 -23.01 26.26 -12.51
CA GLN A 87 -23.06 27.23 -13.59
C GLN A 87 -23.00 28.70 -13.11
N SER A 88 -23.37 28.95 -11.86
CA SER A 88 -23.32 30.29 -11.24
C SER A 88 -21.95 30.63 -10.65
N GLY A 89 -21.01 29.65 -10.62
CA GLY A 89 -19.71 29.79 -9.98
C GLY A 89 -19.71 29.49 -8.49
N GLN A 90 -20.83 29.00 -7.92
CA GLN A 90 -20.86 28.56 -6.51
C GLN A 90 -19.97 27.33 -6.34
N VAL A 91 -19.20 27.30 -5.25
CA VAL A 91 -18.22 26.26 -4.97
C VAL A 91 -18.65 25.40 -3.79
N GLN A 92 -18.61 24.10 -3.94
CA GLN A 92 -18.64 23.14 -2.85
C GLN A 92 -17.30 22.43 -2.73
N THR A 93 -16.84 22.21 -1.49
CA THR A 93 -15.61 21.44 -1.23
C THR A 93 -15.87 20.20 -0.40
N GLY A 94 -15.08 19.15 -0.64
CA GLY A 94 -15.10 17.92 0.12
C GLY A 94 -13.68 17.45 0.43
N LYS A 95 -13.54 16.60 1.45
CA LYS A 95 -12.26 16.02 1.87
C LYS A 95 -12.44 14.54 2.18
N ILE A 96 -11.60 13.71 1.61
CA ILE A 96 -11.49 12.28 1.94
C ILE A 96 -10.08 12.03 2.47
N ARG A 97 -9.98 11.63 3.73
CA ARG A 97 -8.72 11.30 4.40
C ARG A 97 -8.53 9.80 4.34
N ILE A 98 -7.36 9.38 3.86
CA ILE A 98 -7.04 7.97 3.63
C ILE A 98 -5.69 7.68 4.27
N LEU A 99 -5.63 6.63 5.08
CA LEU A 99 -4.39 6.09 5.62
C LEU A 99 -4.03 4.82 4.85
N ARG A 100 -2.96 4.90 4.02
CA ARG A 100 -2.41 3.72 3.36
C ARG A 100 -1.33 3.11 4.23
N LEU A 101 -1.56 1.87 4.66
CA LEU A 101 -0.60 1.05 5.39
C LEU A 101 0.22 0.19 4.43
N VAL A 102 1.47 -0.12 4.82
CA VAL A 102 2.31 -1.10 4.14
C VAL A 102 2.13 -2.44 4.82
N SER A 103 1.90 -3.50 4.05
CA SER A 103 1.79 -4.86 4.56
C SER A 103 2.72 -5.81 3.79
N PHE A 104 2.91 -6.99 4.36
CA PHE A 104 3.74 -8.05 3.79
C PHE A 104 2.90 -9.34 3.69
N PRO A 105 3.00 -10.11 2.59
CA PRO A 105 2.21 -11.32 2.40
C PRO A 105 2.33 -12.31 3.55
N ASP A 106 3.54 -12.50 4.07
CA ASP A 106 3.79 -13.40 5.20
C ASP A 106 3.22 -12.87 6.54
N ALA A 107 3.09 -11.54 6.71
CA ALA A 107 2.44 -10.93 7.86
C ALA A 107 0.90 -11.04 7.83
N GLU A 108 0.32 -11.22 6.63
CA GLU A 108 -1.13 -11.38 6.44
C GLU A 108 -1.57 -12.85 6.50
N ARG A 109 -0.64 -13.80 6.40
CA ARG A 109 -0.97 -15.24 6.51
C ARG A 109 -1.62 -15.52 7.86
N LYS A 110 -2.73 -16.22 7.84
CA LYS A 110 -3.36 -16.77 9.04
C LYS A 110 -2.69 -18.11 9.34
N PHE A 111 -2.02 -18.19 10.46
CA PHE A 111 -1.63 -19.47 11.05
C PHE A 111 -2.79 -19.93 11.97
N ASP A 112 -3.47 -21.01 11.63
CA ASP A 112 -4.51 -21.66 12.46
C ASP A 112 -5.50 -20.68 13.12
N SER A 113 -6.06 -19.74 12.39
CA SER A 113 -6.99 -18.71 12.85
C SER A 113 -6.37 -17.49 13.55
N TYR A 114 -5.08 -17.46 13.79
CA TYR A 114 -4.41 -16.31 14.41
C TYR A 114 -3.46 -15.62 13.44
N ARG A 115 -3.47 -14.28 13.44
CA ARG A 115 -2.46 -13.47 12.76
C ARG A 115 -1.20 -13.42 13.62
N HIS A 116 -0.03 -13.23 12.98
CA HIS A 116 1.23 -13.13 13.69
C HIS A 116 1.19 -12.03 14.77
N TRP A 117 1.71 -12.35 15.97
CA TRP A 117 1.65 -11.50 17.16
C TRP A 117 2.32 -10.13 17.01
N ALA A 118 3.32 -9.97 16.12
CA ALA A 118 4.03 -8.71 15.85
C ALA A 118 3.48 -7.98 14.61
N ARG A 119 2.39 -8.46 14.00
CA ARG A 119 1.86 -7.92 12.74
C ARG A 119 1.59 -6.41 12.79
N HIS A 120 0.92 -5.97 13.85
CA HIS A 120 0.55 -4.55 13.98
C HIS A 120 1.79 -3.64 13.99
N GLU A 121 2.77 -3.98 14.80
CA GLU A 121 4.00 -3.20 14.93
C GLU A 121 4.83 -3.22 13.66
N ILE A 122 4.93 -4.37 12.99
CA ILE A 122 5.64 -4.49 11.70
C ILE A 122 5.00 -3.58 10.65
N ILE A 123 3.68 -3.65 10.47
CA ILE A 123 2.92 -2.81 9.53
C ILE A 123 3.09 -1.32 9.87
N THR A 124 2.97 -0.96 11.13
CA THR A 124 3.14 0.41 11.59
C THR A 124 4.55 0.94 11.28
N LEU A 125 5.57 0.17 11.66
CA LEU A 125 6.97 0.56 11.42
C LEU A 125 7.33 0.60 9.93
N ALA A 126 6.80 -0.30 9.12
CA ALA A 126 6.97 -0.28 7.67
C ALA A 126 6.30 0.94 7.04
N THR A 127 5.09 1.29 7.48
CA THR A 127 4.39 2.48 7.03
C THR A 127 5.15 3.76 7.42
N LEU A 128 5.75 3.79 8.60
CA LEU A 128 6.63 4.87 9.04
C LEU A 128 8.02 4.89 8.34
N GLY A 129 8.33 3.83 7.56
CA GLY A 129 9.60 3.72 6.84
C GLY A 129 10.79 3.31 7.72
N ILE A 130 10.54 2.75 8.90
CA ILE A 130 11.57 2.33 9.85
C ILE A 130 12.10 0.94 9.50
N VAL A 131 11.18 -0.01 9.22
CA VAL A 131 11.52 -1.35 8.78
C VAL A 131 11.14 -1.54 7.32
N GLU A 132 11.72 -2.54 6.68
CA GLU A 132 11.42 -2.94 5.30
C GLU A 132 11.44 -4.44 5.15
N GLY A 133 10.73 -4.94 4.13
CA GLY A 133 10.78 -6.33 3.69
C GLY A 133 11.94 -6.58 2.74
N TYR A 134 11.94 -7.77 2.17
CA TYR A 134 12.87 -8.22 1.13
C TYR A 134 12.29 -7.96 -0.27
N PRO A 135 13.10 -8.14 -1.33
CA PRO A 135 12.64 -7.91 -2.71
C PRO A 135 11.44 -8.75 -3.15
N ASP A 136 11.20 -9.89 -2.52
CA ASP A 136 10.04 -10.76 -2.71
C ASP A 136 8.78 -10.28 -1.95
N ASN A 137 8.84 -9.08 -1.38
CA ASN A 137 7.80 -8.46 -0.56
C ASN A 137 7.49 -9.16 0.77
N ASN A 138 8.24 -10.19 1.20
CA ASN A 138 8.08 -10.80 2.51
C ASN A 138 8.90 -10.06 3.58
N PHE A 139 8.45 -10.11 4.82
CA PHE A 139 9.18 -9.56 5.97
C PHE A 139 10.10 -10.59 6.61
N TYR A 140 9.77 -11.88 6.54
CA TYR A 140 10.47 -12.99 7.20
C TYR A 140 10.58 -12.83 8.72
N MET A 141 9.43 -12.81 9.36
CA MET A 141 9.25 -12.46 10.79
C MET A 141 10.11 -13.28 11.72
N GLU A 142 10.25 -14.60 11.47
CA GLU A 142 11.00 -15.53 12.33
C GLU A 142 12.50 -15.61 11.96
N ARG A 143 12.93 -14.98 10.86
CA ARG A 143 14.34 -14.96 10.50
C ARG A 143 15.12 -14.11 11.50
N ASN A 144 16.32 -14.59 11.89
CA ASN A 144 17.23 -13.81 12.72
C ASN A 144 17.61 -12.50 12.01
N ILE A 145 17.59 -11.39 12.76
CA ILE A 145 17.99 -10.09 12.23
C ILE A 145 19.50 -10.00 12.16
N SER A 146 20.03 -9.58 10.99
CA SER A 146 21.46 -9.32 10.90
C SER A 146 21.84 -8.00 11.55
N LYS A 147 23.10 -7.86 11.90
CA LYS A 147 23.64 -6.64 12.53
C LYS A 147 23.54 -5.42 11.61
N GLY A 148 23.69 -5.62 10.30
CA GLY A 148 23.44 -4.59 9.29
C GLY A 148 21.98 -4.18 9.19
N GLU A 149 21.05 -5.15 9.27
CA GLU A 149 19.60 -4.87 9.30
C GLU A 149 19.22 -4.12 10.58
N PHE A 150 19.71 -4.57 11.73
CA PHE A 150 19.46 -3.92 13.01
C PHE A 150 20.00 -2.48 13.03
N ALA A 151 21.20 -2.25 12.47
CA ALA A 151 21.78 -0.92 12.33
C ALA A 151 20.90 0.00 11.44
N THR A 152 20.38 -0.56 10.34
CA THR A 152 19.50 0.18 9.43
C THR A 152 18.19 0.57 10.14
N PHE A 153 17.53 -0.38 10.82
CA PHE A 153 16.29 -0.11 11.56
C PHE A 153 16.52 0.89 12.69
N LEU A 154 17.64 0.76 13.41
CA LEU A 154 18.03 1.69 14.46
C LEU A 154 18.27 3.11 13.95
N SER A 155 19.02 3.25 12.85
CA SER A 155 19.30 4.55 12.22
C SER A 155 18.00 5.25 11.83
N ARG A 156 17.09 4.55 11.18
CA ARG A 156 15.77 5.06 10.78
C ARG A 156 14.87 5.37 11.98
N ALA A 157 14.82 4.48 12.98
CA ALA A 157 14.04 4.68 14.19
C ALA A 157 14.50 5.91 15.00
N ARG A 158 15.77 6.28 14.89
CA ARG A 158 16.33 7.47 15.53
C ARG A 158 16.34 8.71 14.63
N GLY A 159 15.89 8.57 13.37
CA GLY A 159 15.88 9.67 12.40
C GLY A 159 17.28 10.20 12.10
N LEU A 160 18.29 9.32 12.07
CA LEU A 160 19.66 9.73 11.79
C LEU A 160 19.80 10.08 10.31
N GLU A 161 20.56 11.12 10.03
CA GLU A 161 20.97 11.45 8.68
C GLU A 161 21.91 10.37 8.15
N LYS A 162 21.75 9.99 6.88
CA LYS A 162 22.61 9.04 6.20
C LYS A 162 24.00 9.63 5.99
N LEU A 163 25.02 8.88 6.37
CA LEU A 163 26.41 9.28 6.20
C LEU A 163 27.05 8.41 5.12
N TYR A 164 27.38 9.01 4.00
CA TYR A 164 28.00 8.33 2.87
C TYR A 164 29.53 8.39 3.02
N PRO A 165 30.20 7.25 3.32
CA PRO A 165 31.64 7.24 3.50
C PRO A 165 32.37 7.42 2.15
N SER A 166 33.53 8.08 2.16
CA SER A 166 34.36 8.24 0.97
C SER A 166 35.19 6.98 0.66
N GLN A 167 35.40 6.13 1.67
CA GLN A 167 36.14 4.86 1.61
C GLN A 167 35.46 3.84 2.51
N ASP A 168 35.79 2.57 2.38
CA ASP A 168 35.29 1.52 3.24
C ASP A 168 35.74 1.72 4.67
N SER A 169 34.79 1.87 5.61
CA SER A 169 35.10 1.98 7.05
C SER A 169 35.31 0.62 7.70
N PHE A 170 34.74 -0.43 7.07
CA PHE A 170 34.87 -1.81 7.47
C PHE A 170 35.09 -2.67 6.24
N MET A 171 35.94 -3.70 6.31
CA MET A 171 36.24 -4.58 5.18
C MET A 171 35.02 -5.39 4.71
N ASP A 172 34.11 -5.70 5.64
CA ASP A 172 32.86 -6.43 5.37
C ASP A 172 31.68 -5.51 5.03
N VAL A 173 31.87 -4.19 4.94
CA VAL A 173 30.84 -3.20 4.56
C VAL A 173 31.38 -2.29 3.47
N PRO A 174 31.34 -2.70 2.19
CA PRO A 174 31.71 -1.82 1.08
C PRO A 174 30.92 -0.51 1.12
N LYS A 175 31.57 0.60 0.80
CA LYS A 175 30.91 1.93 0.81
C LYS A 175 29.71 2.03 -0.13
N GLU A 176 29.70 1.26 -1.22
CA GLU A 176 28.61 1.14 -2.17
C GLU A 176 27.44 0.29 -1.64
N HIS A 177 27.67 -0.50 -0.58
CA HIS A 177 26.60 -1.31 0.00
C HIS A 177 25.49 -0.40 0.54
N TRP A 178 24.26 -0.64 0.16
CA TRP A 178 23.10 0.23 0.46
C TRP A 178 22.86 0.49 1.97
N ARG A 179 23.33 -0.41 2.85
CA ARG A 179 23.28 -0.25 4.30
C ARG A 179 24.42 0.58 4.86
N SER A 180 25.53 0.77 4.10
CA SER A 180 26.71 1.49 4.55
C SER A 180 26.37 2.87 5.16
N PRO A 181 25.55 3.73 4.53
CA PRO A 181 25.22 5.04 5.10
C PRO A 181 24.48 5.00 6.44
N TYR A 182 23.73 3.93 6.70
CA TYR A 182 23.04 3.74 7.98
C TYR A 182 23.97 3.19 9.06
N ILE A 183 24.87 2.27 8.68
CA ILE A 183 25.89 1.71 9.57
C ILE A 183 26.82 2.82 10.03
N GLU A 184 27.32 3.66 9.12
CA GLU A 184 28.14 4.82 9.44
C GLU A 184 27.45 5.76 10.44
N ALA A 185 26.16 6.06 10.23
CA ALA A 185 25.40 6.93 11.10
C ALA A 185 25.32 6.39 12.55
N VAL A 186 25.04 5.10 12.72
CA VAL A 186 24.94 4.50 14.07
C VAL A 186 26.30 4.32 14.73
N VAL A 187 27.36 4.08 13.95
CA VAL A 187 28.74 3.96 14.45
C VAL A 187 29.29 5.33 14.89
N GLN A 188 29.10 6.37 14.07
CA GLN A 188 29.49 7.75 14.41
C GLN A 188 28.82 8.23 15.69
N LYS A 189 27.52 7.90 15.87
CA LYS A 189 26.77 8.21 17.11
C LYS A 189 27.16 7.31 18.28
N LYS A 190 28.04 6.33 18.09
CA LYS A 190 28.44 5.34 19.10
C LYS A 190 27.27 4.49 19.63
N TYR A 191 26.21 4.35 18.85
CA TYR A 191 25.08 3.48 19.18
C TYR A 191 25.44 2.01 18.99
N MET A 192 26.14 1.73 17.92
CA MET A 192 26.71 0.42 17.62
C MET A 192 28.21 0.54 17.33
N ARG A 193 28.90 -0.60 17.33
CA ARG A 193 30.34 -0.70 16.99
C ARG A 193 30.61 -1.99 16.25
N GLY A 194 31.66 -2.04 15.46
CA GLY A 194 32.22 -3.27 14.90
C GLY A 194 32.76 -4.21 15.98
N TYR A 195 33.05 -5.44 15.60
CA TYR A 195 33.81 -6.38 16.43
C TYR A 195 35.28 -5.94 16.59
N SER A 196 35.79 -5.31 15.51
CA SER A 196 37.12 -4.69 15.50
C SER A 196 37.05 -3.33 14.78
N ARG A 197 38.19 -2.73 14.53
CA ARG A 197 38.29 -1.52 13.69
C ARG A 197 38.02 -1.82 12.22
N GLU A 198 38.21 -3.08 11.78
CA GLU A 198 38.16 -3.49 10.39
C GLU A 198 36.90 -4.28 10.06
N ILE A 199 36.25 -4.90 11.04
CA ILE A 199 35.11 -5.80 10.85
C ILE A 199 33.88 -5.29 11.61
N PHE A 200 32.77 -5.03 10.91
CA PHE A 200 31.49 -4.69 11.51
C PHE A 200 30.70 -5.93 11.90
N GLY A 201 30.72 -6.99 11.09
CA GLY A 201 29.88 -8.20 11.21
C GLY A 201 28.50 -7.98 10.58
N ILE A 202 28.43 -7.44 9.35
CA ILE A 202 27.18 -6.98 8.72
C ILE A 202 26.09 -8.06 8.63
N ASP A 203 26.51 -9.32 8.37
CA ASP A 203 25.59 -10.45 8.19
C ASP A 203 25.40 -11.30 9.44
N ASP A 204 26.15 -11.03 10.52
CA ASP A 204 26.04 -11.76 11.77
C ASP A 204 24.72 -11.44 12.49
N SER A 205 24.16 -12.43 13.17
CA SER A 205 22.95 -12.25 13.96
C SER A 205 23.22 -11.35 15.20
N VAL A 206 22.18 -10.59 15.58
CA VAL A 206 22.20 -9.84 16.84
C VAL A 206 21.50 -10.65 17.92
N THR A 207 22.18 -10.86 19.05
CA THR A 207 21.56 -11.55 20.21
C THR A 207 20.60 -10.63 20.95
N ARG A 208 19.67 -11.24 21.71
CA ARG A 208 18.73 -10.51 22.57
C ARG A 208 19.44 -9.68 23.64
N GLY A 209 20.57 -10.18 24.15
CA GLY A 209 21.41 -9.47 25.13
C GLY A 209 22.07 -8.24 24.52
N GLU A 210 22.65 -8.35 23.33
CA GLU A 210 23.23 -7.23 22.59
C GLU A 210 22.19 -6.17 22.26
N ALA A 211 21.03 -6.58 21.77
CA ALA A 211 19.93 -5.67 21.50
C ALA A 211 19.51 -4.90 22.75
N ALA A 212 19.34 -5.58 23.89
CA ALA A 212 19.03 -4.93 25.16
C ALA A 212 20.10 -3.92 25.59
N GLN A 213 21.39 -4.23 25.34
CA GLN A 213 22.50 -3.31 25.65
C GLN A 213 22.42 -2.04 24.79
N ILE A 214 22.19 -2.20 23.49
CA ILE A 214 22.10 -1.06 22.57
C ILE A 214 20.95 -0.14 22.97
N ILE A 215 19.74 -0.69 23.14
CA ILE A 215 18.54 0.13 23.40
C ILE A 215 18.54 0.76 24.79
N SER A 216 19.08 0.09 25.82
CA SER A 216 19.14 0.66 27.16
C SER A 216 20.04 1.90 27.22
N LYS A 217 21.13 1.92 26.44
CA LYS A 217 22.00 3.09 26.30
C LYS A 217 21.29 4.25 25.57
N LEU A 218 20.53 3.93 24.52
CA LEU A 218 19.86 4.92 23.67
C LEU A 218 18.74 5.67 24.37
N GLU A 219 17.97 4.98 25.20
CA GLU A 219 16.87 5.58 25.95
C GLU A 219 17.35 6.32 27.22
N GLY A 220 18.68 6.52 27.38
CA GLY A 220 19.26 7.25 28.52
C GLY A 220 19.02 6.55 29.87
N LYS A 221 18.75 5.25 29.85
CA LYS A 221 18.46 4.51 31.08
C LYS A 221 19.77 4.26 31.84
N LYS A 222 19.91 4.90 32.98
CA LYS A 222 21.06 4.65 33.88
C LYS A 222 21.03 3.20 34.33
N PHE A 223 22.21 2.55 34.28
CA PHE A 223 22.40 1.26 34.89
C PHE A 223 22.16 1.38 36.39
N LEU A 224 21.22 0.62 36.90
CA LEU A 224 20.87 0.68 38.33
C LEU A 224 21.78 -0.23 39.11
N LYS A 225 22.42 0.31 40.15
CA LYS A 225 23.40 -0.43 40.97
C LYS A 225 22.77 -1.58 41.77
N GLU A 226 21.47 -1.51 42.07
CA GLU A 226 20.78 -2.53 42.91
C GLU A 226 19.38 -2.85 42.37
N ILE A 227 19.25 -3.98 41.69
CA ILE A 227 17.99 -4.67 41.47
C ILE A 227 18.28 -6.18 41.57
N GLN A 228 17.47 -6.90 42.36
CA GLN A 228 17.50 -8.37 42.37
C GLN A 228 17.15 -8.90 40.99
N GLY A 229 17.83 -9.98 40.56
CA GLY A 229 17.66 -10.57 39.24
C GLY A 229 16.20 -10.86 38.94
N ILE A 230 15.73 -10.33 37.79
CA ILE A 230 14.36 -10.49 37.34
C ILE A 230 14.22 -11.75 36.47
N PHE A 231 15.33 -12.23 35.90
CA PHE A 231 15.36 -13.41 35.04
C PHE A 231 16.35 -14.44 35.59
N TYR A 232 15.89 -15.71 35.70
CA TYR A 232 16.70 -16.80 36.24
C TYR A 232 17.94 -17.13 35.40
N ASP A 233 17.86 -16.92 34.09
CA ASP A 233 18.90 -17.21 33.12
C ASP A 233 19.85 -16.05 32.86
N VAL A 234 19.71 -14.95 33.63
CA VAL A 234 20.60 -13.77 33.53
C VAL A 234 21.28 -13.54 34.86
N PRO A 235 22.37 -14.29 35.18
CA PRO A 235 23.11 -14.12 36.43
C PRO A 235 23.80 -12.76 36.47
N LYS A 236 24.14 -12.27 37.67
CA LYS A 236 24.83 -10.97 37.86
C LYS A 236 26.15 -10.86 37.12
N SER A 237 26.82 -11.99 36.85
CA SER A 237 28.04 -12.09 36.06
C SER A 237 27.84 -11.96 34.55
N HIS A 238 26.60 -12.05 34.06
CA HIS A 238 26.32 -11.97 32.62
C HIS A 238 26.69 -10.59 32.08
N PRO A 239 27.42 -10.47 30.95
CA PRO A 239 27.92 -9.18 30.43
C PRO A 239 26.78 -8.16 30.14
N TYR A 240 25.59 -8.62 29.83
CA TYR A 240 24.43 -7.76 29.57
C TYR A 240 23.45 -7.66 30.76
N TYR A 241 23.81 -8.17 31.95
CA TYR A 241 22.92 -8.18 33.12
C TYR A 241 22.31 -6.81 33.42
N GLN A 242 23.13 -5.77 33.58
CA GLN A 242 22.66 -4.43 33.91
C GLN A 242 21.79 -3.82 32.80
N ALA A 243 22.16 -4.07 31.55
CA ALA A 243 21.43 -3.56 30.38
C ALA A 243 20.03 -4.20 30.27
N ILE A 244 19.95 -5.52 30.46
CA ILE A 244 18.69 -6.26 30.43
C ILE A 244 17.75 -5.80 31.56
N LEU A 245 18.28 -5.61 32.77
CA LEU A 245 17.48 -5.08 33.88
C LEU A 245 16.98 -3.66 33.63
N ALA A 246 17.85 -2.77 33.13
CA ALA A 246 17.46 -1.40 32.77
C ALA A 246 16.41 -1.38 31.68
N ALA A 247 16.57 -2.18 30.62
CA ALA A 247 15.62 -2.32 29.53
C ALA A 247 14.27 -2.92 30.01
N LYS A 248 14.29 -3.90 30.91
CA LYS A 248 13.09 -4.48 31.52
C LYS A 248 12.33 -3.45 32.36
N LYS A 249 13.00 -2.72 33.23
CA LYS A 249 12.41 -1.67 34.06
C LYS A 249 11.79 -0.55 33.21
N ALA A 250 12.42 -0.25 32.08
CA ALA A 250 11.90 0.73 31.11
C ALA A 250 10.76 0.17 30.23
N ALA A 251 10.32 -1.07 30.45
CA ALA A 251 9.32 -1.77 29.63
C ALA A 251 9.71 -1.92 28.14
N LEU A 252 11.03 -1.84 27.83
CA LEU A 252 11.55 -2.00 26.47
C LEU A 252 11.66 -3.47 26.06
N VAL A 253 11.95 -4.37 27.02
CA VAL A 253 12.07 -5.81 26.78
C VAL A 253 11.11 -6.61 27.65
N LYS A 254 10.78 -7.83 27.17
CA LYS A 254 9.99 -8.84 27.91
C LYS A 254 10.76 -10.16 27.92
N GLY A 255 10.46 -11.02 28.90
CA GLY A 255 10.94 -12.39 28.90
C GLY A 255 10.27 -13.26 27.82
N VAL A 256 10.87 -14.43 27.57
CA VAL A 256 10.40 -15.39 26.54
C VAL A 256 9.39 -16.40 27.07
N SER A 257 9.26 -16.53 28.38
CA SER A 257 8.38 -17.52 29.02
C SER A 257 7.32 -16.85 29.90
N ARG A 258 6.13 -17.44 29.93
CA ARG A 258 5.00 -17.04 30.78
C ARG A 258 5.04 -17.72 32.18
N THR A 259 5.67 -18.87 32.24
CA THR A 259 5.68 -19.71 33.45
C THR A 259 6.91 -19.49 34.34
N ARG A 260 8.05 -19.17 33.72
CA ARG A 260 9.30 -18.83 34.38
C ARG A 260 9.85 -17.53 33.85
N PRO A 261 10.40 -16.63 34.67
CA PRO A 261 11.01 -15.40 34.22
C PRO A 261 12.37 -15.68 33.54
N LEU A 262 12.33 -16.08 32.26
CA LEU A 262 13.48 -16.31 31.39
C LEU A 262 13.59 -15.19 30.35
N TYR A 263 14.81 -14.77 30.03
CA TYR A 263 15.10 -13.75 29.03
C TYR A 263 15.73 -14.31 27.76
N ASP A 264 16.53 -15.35 27.89
CA ASP A 264 17.30 -15.99 26.82
C ASP A 264 18.29 -15.03 26.13
N PRO A 265 19.29 -14.48 26.87
CA PRO A 265 20.12 -13.40 26.41
C PRO A 265 21.04 -13.75 25.23
N ASN A 266 21.42 -15.02 25.11
CA ASN A 266 22.35 -15.51 24.10
C ASN A 266 21.65 -15.98 22.82
N ARG A 267 20.32 -16.08 22.81
CA ARG A 267 19.55 -16.42 21.63
C ARG A 267 19.54 -15.24 20.66
N ASP A 268 19.66 -15.56 19.37
CA ASP A 268 19.49 -14.60 18.29
C ASP A 268 18.11 -13.96 18.32
N LEU A 269 18.05 -12.69 17.99
CA LEU A 269 16.83 -11.89 17.92
C LEU A 269 16.18 -12.07 16.56
N SER A 270 14.90 -12.41 16.51
CA SER A 270 14.18 -12.45 15.24
C SER A 270 13.86 -11.02 14.75
N ARG A 271 13.58 -10.91 13.44
CA ARG A 271 13.16 -9.64 12.83
C ARG A 271 11.87 -9.12 13.44
N ALA A 272 10.92 -10.00 13.77
CA ALA A 272 9.69 -9.64 14.48
C ALA A 272 9.98 -9.12 15.89
N GLU A 273 10.85 -9.77 16.64
CA GLU A 273 11.26 -9.31 17.97
C GLU A 273 11.96 -7.95 17.92
N ALA A 274 12.81 -7.71 16.89
CA ALA A 274 13.44 -6.43 16.66
C ALA A 274 12.39 -5.34 16.36
N ALA A 275 11.39 -5.61 15.53
CA ALA A 275 10.31 -4.67 15.26
C ALA A 275 9.55 -4.28 16.55
N ILE A 276 9.17 -5.26 17.37
CA ILE A 276 8.54 -5.01 18.68
C ILE A 276 9.44 -4.15 19.58
N LEU A 277 10.72 -4.39 19.53
CA LEU A 277 11.69 -3.67 20.34
C LEU A 277 11.73 -2.19 19.94
N PHE A 278 11.81 -1.89 18.65
CA PHE A 278 11.80 -0.52 18.14
C PHE A 278 10.43 0.17 18.36
N SER A 279 9.31 -0.55 18.23
CA SER A 279 7.97 0.02 18.47
C SER A 279 7.79 0.59 19.88
N ARG A 280 8.59 0.14 20.85
CA ARG A 280 8.55 0.60 22.23
C ARG A 280 9.32 1.90 22.51
N PHE A 281 10.03 2.43 21.54
CA PHE A 281 10.67 3.74 21.69
C PHE A 281 9.62 4.83 21.84
N ALA A 282 9.85 5.77 22.75
CA ALA A 282 8.91 6.86 23.03
C ALA A 282 8.56 7.68 21.78
N GLN A 283 9.58 7.96 20.95
CA GLN A 283 9.40 8.65 19.67
C GLN A 283 8.52 7.86 18.70
N ILE A 284 8.71 6.54 18.61
CA ILE A 284 7.93 5.68 17.71
C ILE A 284 6.47 5.60 18.16
N ARG A 285 6.21 5.47 19.46
CA ARG A 285 4.84 5.51 20.01
C ARG A 285 4.15 6.84 19.75
N TYR A 286 4.88 7.95 19.74
CA TYR A 286 4.34 9.25 19.36
C TYR A 286 3.97 9.26 17.86
N GLN A 287 4.88 8.80 17.00
CA GLN A 287 4.65 8.70 15.54
C GLN A 287 3.50 7.75 15.21
N GLU A 288 3.36 6.64 15.91
CA GLU A 288 2.23 5.70 15.77
C GLU A 288 0.89 6.39 16.08
N ARG A 289 0.79 7.07 17.24
CA ARG A 289 -0.43 7.82 17.59
C ARG A 289 -0.76 8.89 16.56
N TRP A 290 0.25 9.58 16.06
CA TRP A 290 0.08 10.55 14.99
C TRP A 290 -0.38 9.89 13.69
N LEU A 291 0.20 8.75 13.31
CA LEU A 291 -0.14 8.01 12.08
C LEU A 291 -1.62 7.62 12.05
N TYR A 292 -2.12 7.05 13.13
CA TYR A 292 -3.52 6.58 13.23
C TYR A 292 -4.52 7.69 13.60
N SER A 293 -4.06 8.90 13.88
CA SER A 293 -4.94 10.05 14.10
C SER A 293 -5.42 10.63 12.77
N PHE A 294 -6.74 10.79 12.60
CA PHE A 294 -7.33 11.44 11.43
C PHE A 294 -7.54 12.96 11.61
N LYS A 295 -6.90 13.59 12.60
CA LYS A 295 -7.03 15.02 12.88
C LYS A 295 -6.22 15.89 11.94
N GLU A 296 -4.95 15.52 11.67
CA GLU A 296 -3.97 16.33 10.94
C GLU A 296 -2.94 15.50 10.17
N GLY A 297 -2.07 16.14 9.44
CA GLY A 297 -0.94 15.53 8.73
C GLY A 297 -1.31 14.88 7.41
N PHE A 298 -2.49 15.11 6.89
CA PHE A 298 -2.91 14.66 5.55
C PHE A 298 -2.46 15.67 4.49
N SER A 299 -1.85 15.19 3.43
CA SER A 299 -1.42 16.04 2.31
C SER A 299 -2.14 15.69 1.02
N SER A 300 -2.46 16.72 0.24
CA SER A 300 -3.10 16.60 -1.07
C SER A 300 -2.14 16.21 -2.19
N GLN A 301 -0.93 15.73 -1.90
CA GLN A 301 0.05 15.27 -2.90
C GLN A 301 -0.31 13.93 -3.55
N THR A 302 -1.52 13.46 -3.37
CA THR A 302 -2.06 12.27 -4.03
C THR A 302 -2.32 12.62 -5.49
N PHE A 303 -1.66 11.93 -6.42
CA PHE A 303 -1.94 12.09 -7.83
C PHE A 303 -3.33 11.52 -8.11
N CYS A 304 -4.19 12.31 -8.76
CA CYS A 304 -5.40 11.83 -9.37
C CYS A 304 -5.03 11.42 -10.80
N ALA A 305 -5.01 10.15 -11.09
CA ALA A 305 -4.98 9.69 -12.46
C ALA A 305 -6.40 9.86 -13.03
N ILE A 306 -6.53 10.55 -14.16
CA ILE A 306 -7.78 10.59 -14.91
C ILE A 306 -7.93 9.19 -15.51
N ASN A 307 -8.89 8.42 -15.01
CA ASN A 307 -9.17 7.11 -15.59
C ASN A 307 -9.78 7.34 -16.97
N THR A 308 -9.23 6.66 -17.98
CA THR A 308 -9.80 6.61 -19.32
C THR A 308 -10.25 5.19 -19.61
N ALA A 309 -11.32 5.04 -20.41
CA ALA A 309 -11.72 3.72 -20.83
C ALA A 309 -10.59 3.02 -21.58
N PRO A 310 -10.31 1.76 -21.29
CA PRO A 310 -9.33 0.98 -22.03
C PRO A 310 -9.73 0.88 -23.50
N ARG A 311 -8.79 0.59 -24.38
CA ARG A 311 -9.06 0.45 -25.81
C ARG A 311 -8.61 -0.92 -26.31
N ILE A 312 -9.44 -1.54 -27.14
CA ILE A 312 -9.01 -2.64 -28.00
C ILE A 312 -8.58 -2.01 -29.31
N THR A 313 -7.27 -2.08 -29.63
CA THR A 313 -6.68 -1.45 -30.81
C THR A 313 -6.61 -2.39 -32.01
N GLU A 314 -6.58 -3.69 -31.77
CA GLU A 314 -6.50 -4.71 -32.81
C GLU A 314 -7.23 -5.95 -32.35
N VAL A 315 -7.92 -6.63 -33.29
CA VAL A 315 -8.54 -7.92 -33.10
C VAL A 315 -8.16 -8.82 -34.28
N SER A 316 -7.68 -10.01 -33.99
CA SER A 316 -7.37 -11.02 -35.01
C SER A 316 -7.95 -12.38 -34.62
N ILE A 317 -8.43 -13.13 -35.63
CA ILE A 317 -8.97 -14.47 -35.46
C ILE A 317 -8.26 -15.40 -36.47
N THR A 318 -7.69 -16.47 -35.97
CA THR A 318 -6.93 -17.45 -36.78
C THR A 318 -7.41 -18.86 -36.52
N PRO A 319 -7.78 -19.65 -37.54
CA PRO A 319 -7.85 -19.25 -38.95
C PRO A 319 -9.04 -18.30 -39.24
N PRO A 320 -8.99 -17.47 -40.30
CA PRO A 320 -10.09 -16.56 -40.65
C PRO A 320 -11.30 -17.28 -41.27
N THR A 321 -11.15 -18.55 -41.59
CA THR A 321 -12.21 -19.40 -42.19
C THR A 321 -12.23 -20.77 -41.51
N ILE A 322 -13.42 -21.25 -41.17
CA ILE A 322 -13.64 -22.58 -40.60
C ILE A 322 -14.77 -23.30 -41.38
N SER A 323 -14.81 -24.62 -41.29
CA SER A 323 -15.87 -25.44 -41.93
C SER A 323 -17.11 -25.53 -41.06
N LEU A 324 -18.27 -25.63 -41.70
CA LEU A 324 -19.56 -25.83 -41.04
C LEU A 324 -19.60 -27.20 -40.35
N LEU A 325 -20.05 -27.25 -39.12
CA LEU A 325 -20.23 -28.44 -38.30
C LEU A 325 -18.91 -29.20 -37.93
N ASP A 326 -17.77 -28.78 -38.45
CA ASP A 326 -16.49 -29.35 -38.06
C ASP A 326 -15.97 -28.71 -36.80
N GLU A 327 -15.40 -29.51 -35.91
CA GLU A 327 -14.63 -28.97 -34.76
C GLU A 327 -13.36 -28.27 -35.26
N SER A 328 -13.35 -26.97 -35.13
CA SER A 328 -12.19 -26.14 -35.53
C SER A 328 -11.56 -25.48 -34.34
N MET A 329 -10.24 -25.60 -34.24
CA MET A 329 -9.49 -24.82 -33.25
C MET A 329 -9.28 -23.42 -33.78
N ILE A 330 -9.74 -22.41 -33.04
CA ILE A 330 -9.53 -21.00 -33.35
C ILE A 330 -8.72 -20.34 -32.25
N THR A 331 -7.94 -19.34 -32.65
CA THR A 331 -7.24 -18.44 -31.73
C THR A 331 -7.72 -17.02 -31.97
N ILE A 332 -8.28 -16.40 -30.95
CA ILE A 332 -8.72 -15.02 -30.96
C ILE A 332 -7.68 -14.21 -30.17
N ARG A 333 -7.16 -13.13 -30.76
CA ARG A 333 -6.27 -12.19 -30.10
C ARG A 333 -6.84 -10.80 -30.11
N ALA A 334 -6.61 -10.05 -29.03
CA ALA A 334 -6.98 -8.67 -28.89
C ALA A 334 -5.82 -7.87 -28.29
N ARG A 335 -5.34 -6.85 -28.98
CA ARG A 335 -4.39 -5.91 -28.41
C ARG A 335 -5.12 -4.85 -27.62
N VAL A 336 -4.78 -4.72 -26.35
CA VAL A 336 -5.43 -3.83 -25.41
C VAL A 336 -4.44 -2.75 -24.95
N GLU A 337 -4.89 -1.53 -24.94
CA GLU A 337 -4.17 -0.37 -24.40
C GLU A 337 -5.00 0.30 -23.33
N ASP A 338 -4.34 0.69 -22.25
CA ASP A 338 -4.92 1.51 -21.19
C ASP A 338 -3.90 2.59 -20.83
N ARG A 339 -4.34 3.85 -20.82
CA ARG A 339 -3.48 4.98 -20.50
C ARG A 339 -2.87 4.90 -19.11
N GLU A 340 -3.57 4.27 -18.20
CA GLU A 340 -3.16 4.03 -16.83
C GLU A 340 -2.30 2.76 -16.67
N GLY A 341 -2.07 2.06 -17.78
CA GLY A 341 -1.26 0.84 -17.89
C GLY A 341 -2.07 -0.44 -17.79
N LEU A 342 -1.51 -1.54 -18.32
CA LEU A 342 -2.18 -2.85 -18.40
C LEU A 342 -2.63 -3.40 -17.04
N LYS A 343 -1.96 -3.03 -15.97
CA LYS A 343 -2.36 -3.42 -14.60
C LYS A 343 -3.72 -2.83 -14.17
N ASN A 344 -4.23 -1.83 -14.90
CA ASN A 344 -5.58 -1.29 -14.69
C ASN A 344 -6.67 -2.17 -15.32
N ILE A 345 -6.34 -3.03 -16.27
CA ILE A 345 -7.30 -3.94 -16.89
C ILE A 345 -7.81 -4.95 -15.85
N LEU A 346 -9.14 -5.07 -15.77
CA LEU A 346 -9.82 -6.03 -14.91
C LEU A 346 -10.03 -7.36 -15.64
N ASN A 347 -10.57 -7.29 -16.87
CA ASN A 347 -10.80 -8.47 -17.71
C ASN A 347 -10.97 -8.08 -19.18
N VAL A 348 -10.71 -9.07 -20.05
CA VAL A 348 -11.03 -9.02 -21.49
C VAL A 348 -11.86 -10.26 -21.81
N LYS A 349 -13.01 -10.06 -22.45
CA LYS A 349 -13.97 -11.13 -22.76
C LYS A 349 -14.35 -11.10 -24.23
N VAL A 350 -14.74 -12.26 -24.75
CA VAL A 350 -15.29 -12.40 -26.09
C VAL A 350 -16.60 -13.17 -26.04
N ASP A 351 -17.59 -12.72 -26.82
CA ASP A 351 -18.85 -13.43 -27.03
C ASP A 351 -18.67 -14.48 -28.13
N LEU A 352 -18.69 -15.74 -27.73
CA LEU A 352 -18.62 -16.90 -28.65
C LEU A 352 -19.98 -17.44 -29.06
N SER A 353 -21.10 -16.85 -28.65
CA SER A 353 -22.45 -17.30 -28.98
C SER A 353 -22.67 -17.50 -30.49
N PRO A 354 -22.10 -16.64 -31.39
CA PRO A 354 -22.24 -16.85 -32.84
C PRO A 354 -21.61 -18.16 -33.36
N LEU A 355 -20.76 -18.80 -32.53
CA LEU A 355 -20.07 -20.05 -32.81
C LEU A 355 -20.50 -21.19 -31.84
N GLY A 356 -21.62 -21.04 -31.14
CA GLY A 356 -22.14 -22.04 -30.20
C GLY A 356 -21.41 -22.08 -28.85
N GLY A 357 -20.52 -21.12 -28.59
CA GLY A 357 -19.76 -21.00 -27.31
C GLY A 357 -20.41 -20.08 -26.28
N PRO A 358 -19.72 -19.86 -25.12
CA PRO A 358 -20.22 -18.98 -24.07
C PRO A 358 -20.16 -17.50 -24.47
N PRO A 359 -21.11 -16.65 -23.98
CA PRO A 359 -21.17 -15.23 -24.32
C PRO A 359 -20.11 -14.37 -23.58
N ASP A 360 -19.34 -14.94 -22.67
CA ASP A 360 -18.41 -14.22 -21.79
C ASP A 360 -17.07 -14.95 -21.59
N ALA A 361 -16.59 -15.61 -22.65
CA ALA A 361 -15.34 -16.34 -22.62
C ALA A 361 -14.17 -15.41 -22.29
N GLN A 362 -13.38 -15.80 -21.27
CA GLN A 362 -12.24 -15.01 -20.77
C GLN A 362 -11.05 -15.13 -21.69
N MET A 363 -10.45 -14.01 -22.07
CA MET A 363 -9.16 -13.90 -22.74
C MET A 363 -8.07 -13.58 -21.72
N LEU A 364 -6.87 -14.15 -21.89
CA LEU A 364 -5.76 -14.01 -20.94
C LEU A 364 -4.52 -13.44 -21.62
N ASP A 365 -3.72 -12.68 -20.85
CA ASP A 365 -2.38 -12.18 -21.20
C ASP A 365 -1.38 -12.87 -20.26
N ASP A 366 -1.16 -14.18 -20.49
CA ASP A 366 -0.38 -15.07 -19.60
C ASP A 366 0.75 -15.82 -20.31
N GLY A 367 1.04 -15.50 -21.58
CA GLY A 367 2.02 -16.16 -22.41
C GLY A 367 1.65 -17.59 -22.80
N ARG A 368 0.32 -17.95 -22.81
CA ARG A 368 -0.18 -19.29 -23.08
C ARG A 368 -1.42 -19.26 -23.97
N ARG A 369 -1.78 -20.42 -24.50
CA ARG A 369 -3.07 -20.63 -25.22
C ARG A 369 -3.33 -19.62 -26.32
N GLY A 370 -2.29 -19.35 -27.12
CA GLY A 370 -2.37 -18.39 -28.23
C GLY A 370 -1.79 -17.02 -27.93
N ASP A 371 -1.60 -16.66 -26.69
CA ASP A 371 -0.74 -15.56 -26.28
C ASP A 371 0.72 -15.97 -26.34
N LEU A 372 1.61 -15.09 -26.81
CA LEU A 372 3.03 -15.40 -27.01
C LEU A 372 3.90 -14.86 -25.86
N THR A 373 3.48 -13.80 -25.19
CA THR A 373 4.29 -13.11 -24.18
C THR A 373 3.39 -12.56 -23.09
N ALA A 374 3.57 -13.02 -21.85
CA ALA A 374 2.77 -12.55 -20.73
C ALA A 374 2.99 -11.04 -20.45
N GLU A 375 1.92 -10.35 -20.06
CA GLU A 375 1.90 -8.96 -19.63
C GLU A 375 2.36 -7.94 -20.72
N ASP A 376 2.15 -8.27 -22.01
CA ASP A 376 2.51 -7.38 -23.12
C ASP A 376 1.30 -6.62 -23.72
N GLY A 377 0.10 -6.89 -23.22
CA GLY A 377 -1.17 -6.29 -23.66
C GLY A 377 -1.84 -7.02 -24.81
N GLU A 378 -1.31 -8.16 -25.27
CA GLU A 378 -1.96 -9.05 -26.19
C GLU A 378 -2.73 -10.14 -25.43
N TYR A 379 -4.04 -10.00 -25.36
CA TYR A 379 -4.92 -10.99 -24.74
C TYR A 379 -5.34 -12.03 -25.75
N ALA A 380 -5.26 -13.30 -25.39
CA ALA A 380 -5.62 -14.40 -26.30
C ALA A 380 -6.59 -15.40 -25.67
N LEU A 381 -7.35 -16.05 -26.54
CA LEU A 381 -8.16 -17.23 -26.23
C LEU A 381 -7.99 -18.24 -27.35
N GLN A 382 -7.51 -19.43 -27.04
CA GLN A 382 -7.51 -20.56 -27.93
C GLN A 382 -8.62 -21.52 -27.49
N THR A 383 -9.55 -21.82 -28.40
CA THR A 383 -10.72 -22.67 -28.11
C THR A 383 -11.13 -23.49 -29.32
N THR A 384 -11.77 -24.61 -29.07
CA THR A 384 -12.40 -25.42 -30.12
C THR A 384 -13.87 -24.98 -30.24
N THR A 385 -14.34 -24.81 -31.45
CA THR A 385 -15.73 -24.40 -31.74
C THR A 385 -16.26 -25.14 -32.97
N SER A 386 -17.57 -25.26 -33.05
CA SER A 386 -18.30 -25.74 -34.24
C SER A 386 -19.49 -24.81 -34.53
N ALA A 387 -19.49 -24.19 -35.70
CA ALA A 387 -20.55 -23.29 -36.08
C ALA A 387 -21.76 -24.06 -36.66
N GLU A 388 -22.96 -23.70 -36.24
CA GLU A 388 -24.20 -24.34 -36.67
C GLU A 388 -24.77 -23.77 -37.99
N SER A 389 -24.22 -22.63 -38.45
CA SER A 389 -24.66 -21.99 -39.68
C SER A 389 -23.51 -21.36 -40.43
N TRP A 390 -23.54 -21.42 -41.76
CA TRP A 390 -22.56 -20.84 -42.65
C TRP A 390 -22.69 -19.30 -42.75
N GLY A 391 -21.66 -18.63 -43.26
CA GLY A 391 -21.61 -17.19 -43.46
C GLY A 391 -20.64 -16.50 -42.53
N GLU A 392 -20.58 -15.17 -42.60
CA GLU A 392 -19.75 -14.36 -41.77
C GLU A 392 -20.27 -14.32 -40.34
N LYS A 393 -19.41 -14.57 -39.36
CA LYS A 393 -19.69 -14.52 -37.92
C LYS A 393 -18.94 -13.37 -37.29
N TYR A 394 -19.64 -12.60 -36.50
CA TYR A 394 -19.08 -11.47 -35.75
C TYR A 394 -18.97 -11.83 -34.28
N LEU A 395 -17.81 -11.67 -33.73
CA LEU A 395 -17.52 -11.87 -32.31
C LEU A 395 -17.32 -10.52 -31.64
N ASP A 396 -18.14 -10.20 -30.66
CA ASP A 396 -18.00 -8.98 -29.86
C ASP A 396 -17.02 -9.20 -28.70
N LEU A 397 -16.03 -8.33 -28.61
CA LEU A 397 -15.05 -8.32 -27.53
C LEU A 397 -15.33 -7.14 -26.62
N THR A 398 -15.17 -7.35 -25.31
CA THR A 398 -15.31 -6.31 -24.30
C THR A 398 -14.09 -6.30 -23.40
N VAL A 399 -13.46 -5.14 -23.24
CA VAL A 399 -12.42 -4.90 -22.23
C VAL A 399 -13.02 -4.03 -21.14
N THR A 400 -12.74 -4.40 -19.88
CA THR A 400 -13.21 -3.67 -18.70
C THR A 400 -12.00 -3.35 -17.82
N ASP A 401 -11.88 -2.13 -17.35
CA ASP A 401 -10.87 -1.72 -16.38
C ASP A 401 -11.34 -1.92 -14.92
N LYS A 402 -10.44 -1.70 -13.96
CA LYS A 402 -10.73 -1.82 -12.53
C LYS A 402 -11.74 -0.79 -12.02
N ALA A 403 -11.97 0.30 -12.75
CA ALA A 403 -12.98 1.30 -12.44
C ALA A 403 -14.37 0.94 -13.01
N GLY A 404 -14.44 -0.13 -13.80
CA GLY A 404 -15.66 -0.58 -14.46
C GLY A 404 -15.97 0.15 -15.77
N TRP A 405 -14.99 0.86 -16.36
CA TRP A 405 -15.14 1.44 -17.68
C TRP A 405 -14.89 0.39 -18.75
N GLU A 406 -15.72 0.43 -19.78
CA GLU A 406 -15.71 -0.59 -20.83
C GLU A 406 -15.45 0.02 -22.22
N ASN A 407 -14.83 -0.78 -23.05
CA ASN A 407 -14.74 -0.56 -24.48
C ASN A 407 -15.02 -1.85 -25.22
N LYS A 408 -15.55 -1.74 -26.43
CA LYS A 408 -15.93 -2.89 -27.25
C LYS A 408 -15.28 -2.82 -28.62
N ALA A 409 -14.92 -3.97 -29.13
CA ALA A 409 -14.46 -4.16 -30.50
C ALA A 409 -15.12 -5.39 -31.10
N ARG A 410 -14.97 -5.57 -32.39
CA ARG A 410 -15.57 -6.69 -33.11
C ARG A 410 -14.53 -7.33 -34.03
N GLY A 411 -14.41 -8.63 -33.95
CA GLY A 411 -13.70 -9.46 -34.92
C GLY A 411 -14.69 -10.24 -35.79
N SER A 412 -14.23 -10.73 -36.94
CA SER A 412 -15.03 -11.62 -37.78
C SER A 412 -14.25 -12.80 -38.31
N LEU A 413 -14.95 -13.88 -38.56
CA LEU A 413 -14.47 -15.03 -39.32
C LEU A 413 -15.59 -15.58 -40.23
N THR A 414 -15.21 -16.32 -41.27
CA THR A 414 -16.16 -16.90 -42.24
C THR A 414 -16.31 -18.40 -42.00
N VAL A 415 -17.57 -18.86 -41.93
CA VAL A 415 -17.93 -20.28 -41.92
C VAL A 415 -18.30 -20.70 -43.32
N VAL A 416 -17.54 -21.61 -43.90
CA VAL A 416 -17.79 -22.20 -45.23
C VAL A 416 -18.46 -23.55 -45.12
N ARG A 417 -19.12 -23.97 -46.21
CA ARG A 417 -19.82 -25.27 -46.31
C ARG A 417 -18.83 -26.40 -46.41
#